data_e3b2917a41468e3980cf089599bf8ea4
#
_entry.id   e3b2917a41468e3980cf089599bf8ea4
#
_cell.length_a   1.000
_cell.length_b   1.000
_cell.length_c   1.000
_cell.angle_alpha   90.00
_cell.angle_beta   90.00
_cell.angle_gamma   90.00
#
_symmetry.space_group_name_H-M   'P 1'
#
loop_
_entity.id
_entity.type
_entity.pdbx_description
1 polymer ?
#
loop_
_entity_poly.entity_id
_entity_poly.type
_entity_poly.pdbx_seq_one_letter_code
_entity_poly.pdbx_strand_id
1 'polypeptide(L)'
;MSRLQKIGLCFFTVLVAFAVTFSYLINSQIIKMPEKPWHMQSVVDAESLTTEYTGKYELLDRRALLPKFVDSSRVTVSILVDAWGVPFDEKLLAEDFAIFRDVPHRKFLHHRLANRTRHAEFAELRILGDSTRPHDGIYLFGGDSLEYGRNLYIDSLGYGVRLFCQKCPDSLMAATLDSVLTAVAGDSASLVKNIAWTTQNSRDGDRAKLHTTLRLIADVARKHPEARFIVQGTHRPILGAPKIRRESFTHWVPAVIF
;
A
#
# COMPACT_ATOMS: atom_id res chain seq x y z
N MET A 1 34.33 24.14 -31.44
CA MET A 1 33.72 22.76 -31.54
C MET A 1 33.81 22.31 -32.98
N SER A 2 34.42 21.14 -33.22
CA SER A 2 34.47 20.53 -34.53
C SER A 2 33.05 20.12 -35.01
N ARG A 3 32.90 19.89 -36.32
CA ARG A 3 31.61 19.41 -36.87
C ARG A 3 31.15 18.08 -36.26
N LEU A 4 32.10 17.19 -35.99
CA LEU A 4 31.85 15.92 -35.29
C LEU A 4 31.35 16.10 -33.84
N GLN A 5 31.93 17.04 -33.11
CA GLN A 5 31.48 17.35 -31.73
C GLN A 5 30.06 17.92 -31.69
N LYS A 6 29.69 18.74 -32.68
CA LYS A 6 28.31 19.25 -32.78
C LYS A 6 27.29 18.14 -33.07
N ILE A 7 27.65 17.21 -33.98
CA ILE A 7 26.80 16.05 -34.31
C ILE A 7 26.68 15.14 -33.09
N GLY A 8 27.77 14.86 -32.38
CA GLY A 8 27.73 14.05 -31.16
C GLY A 8 26.88 14.66 -30.06
N LEU A 9 26.97 15.99 -29.88
CA LEU A 9 26.16 16.70 -28.88
C LEU A 9 24.66 16.65 -29.23
N CYS A 10 24.30 16.89 -30.50
CA CYS A 10 22.91 16.77 -30.96
C CYS A 10 22.37 15.36 -30.74
N PHE A 11 23.11 14.33 -31.11
CA PHE A 11 22.71 12.94 -30.91
C PHE A 11 22.51 12.61 -29.42
N PHE A 12 23.43 13.03 -28.55
CA PHE A 12 23.34 12.85 -27.11
C PHE A 12 22.09 13.57 -26.53
N THR A 13 21.85 14.82 -26.95
CA THR A 13 20.67 15.59 -26.49
C THR A 13 19.36 14.91 -26.88
N VAL A 14 19.27 14.40 -28.12
CA VAL A 14 18.08 13.66 -28.59
C VAL A 14 17.89 12.38 -27.79
N LEU A 15 18.96 11.65 -27.52
CA LEU A 15 18.91 10.40 -26.75
C LEU A 15 18.46 10.63 -25.31
N VAL A 16 18.97 11.67 -24.66
CA VAL A 16 18.55 12.08 -23.31
C VAL A 16 17.09 12.51 -23.30
N ALA A 17 16.66 13.35 -24.24
CA ALA A 17 15.28 13.78 -24.36
C ALA A 17 14.33 12.57 -24.56
N PHE A 18 14.72 11.63 -25.42
CA PHE A 18 13.96 10.40 -25.64
C PHE A 18 13.86 9.57 -24.35
N ALA A 19 14.97 9.35 -23.65
CA ALA A 19 15.00 8.57 -22.41
C ALA A 19 14.10 9.21 -21.32
N VAL A 20 14.16 10.52 -21.15
CA VAL A 20 13.33 11.27 -20.20
C VAL A 20 11.85 11.18 -20.57
N THR A 21 11.51 11.42 -21.84
CA THR A 21 10.14 11.33 -22.31
C THR A 21 9.59 9.91 -22.19
N PHE A 22 10.38 8.90 -22.55
CA PHE A 22 9.98 7.50 -22.45
C PHE A 22 9.79 7.08 -20.99
N SER A 23 10.69 7.49 -20.09
CA SER A 23 10.53 7.26 -18.65
C SER A 23 9.28 7.94 -18.10
N TYR A 24 8.99 9.15 -18.54
CA TYR A 24 7.76 9.86 -18.16
C TYR A 24 6.50 9.12 -18.64
N LEU A 25 6.48 8.70 -19.90
CA LEU A 25 5.36 7.97 -20.49
C LEU A 25 5.10 6.61 -19.83
N ILE A 26 6.15 5.92 -19.39
CA ILE A 26 6.04 4.69 -18.62
C ILE A 26 5.53 4.98 -17.20
N ASN A 27 6.08 5.96 -16.52
CA ASN A 27 5.68 6.30 -15.15
C ASN A 27 4.25 6.84 -15.08
N SER A 28 3.81 7.60 -16.09
CA SER A 28 2.43 8.05 -16.24
C SER A 28 1.50 6.96 -16.81
N GLN A 29 2.04 5.77 -17.12
CA GLN A 29 1.32 4.63 -17.71
C GLN A 29 0.60 4.93 -19.04
N ILE A 30 0.97 6.00 -19.74
CA ILE A 30 0.52 6.30 -21.09
C ILE A 30 1.01 5.20 -22.04
N ILE A 31 2.27 4.73 -21.85
CA ILE A 31 2.78 3.53 -22.52
C ILE A 31 2.72 2.39 -21.50
N LYS A 32 1.81 1.45 -21.72
CA LYS A 32 1.79 0.20 -20.97
C LYS A 32 2.97 -0.66 -21.43
N MET A 33 3.95 -0.86 -20.57
CA MET A 33 4.93 -1.92 -20.81
C MET A 33 4.20 -3.25 -20.78
N PRO A 34 4.44 -4.15 -21.75
CA PRO A 34 3.86 -5.48 -21.71
C PRO A 34 4.24 -6.12 -20.37
N GLU A 35 3.25 -6.57 -19.63
CA GLU A 35 3.50 -7.31 -18.40
C GLU A 35 4.29 -8.56 -18.78
N LYS A 36 5.50 -8.66 -18.27
CA LYS A 36 6.31 -9.84 -18.55
C LYS A 36 5.61 -11.07 -17.97
N PRO A 37 5.60 -12.21 -18.69
CA PRO A 37 4.93 -13.43 -18.23
C PRO A 37 5.30 -13.90 -16.81
N TRP A 38 6.47 -13.52 -16.31
CA TRP A 38 6.91 -13.84 -14.95
C TRP A 38 6.11 -13.11 -13.84
N HIS A 39 5.32 -12.09 -14.17
CA HIS A 39 4.34 -11.54 -13.22
C HIS A 39 3.25 -12.56 -12.86
N MET A 40 3.05 -13.54 -13.71
CA MET A 40 2.12 -14.65 -13.48
C MET A 40 2.81 -15.89 -12.88
N GLN A 41 4.15 -15.92 -12.80
CA GLN A 41 4.90 -17.14 -12.54
C GLN A 41 5.21 -17.42 -11.10
N SER A 42 4.96 -16.57 -10.17
CA SER A 42 5.30 -16.99 -8.84
C SER A 42 4.09 -17.55 -8.09
N VAL A 43 3.70 -18.76 -8.45
CA VAL A 43 3.39 -19.70 -7.37
C VAL A 43 4.71 -19.90 -6.64
N VAL A 44 4.99 -19.00 -5.70
CA VAL A 44 6.09 -19.19 -4.78
C VAL A 44 5.68 -20.40 -3.95
N ASP A 45 6.41 -21.47 -4.01
CA ASP A 45 6.18 -22.65 -3.21
C ASP A 45 6.12 -22.24 -1.73
N ALA A 46 5.26 -22.84 -0.94
CA ALA A 46 5.17 -22.58 0.48
C ALA A 46 6.55 -22.67 1.16
N GLU A 47 7.40 -23.55 0.66
CA GLU A 47 8.78 -23.75 1.10
C GLU A 47 9.68 -22.54 0.81
N SER A 48 9.52 -21.88 -0.35
CA SER A 48 10.27 -20.65 -0.65
C SER A 48 9.76 -19.43 0.12
N LEU A 49 8.52 -19.45 0.60
CA LEU A 49 7.98 -18.41 1.48
C LEU A 49 8.62 -18.44 2.87
N THR A 50 8.97 -19.62 3.35
CA THR A 50 9.55 -19.79 4.69
C THR A 50 11.06 -19.64 4.71
N THR A 51 11.77 -19.87 3.61
CA THR A 51 13.24 -19.80 3.55
C THR A 51 13.82 -18.40 3.66
N GLU A 52 13.06 -17.36 3.30
CA GLU A 52 13.54 -15.97 3.37
C GLU A 52 13.41 -15.37 4.78
N TYR A 53 12.46 -15.85 5.58
CA TYR A 53 12.23 -15.38 6.95
C TYR A 53 12.16 -16.54 7.93
N THR A 54 13.05 -16.53 8.92
CA THR A 54 13.15 -17.59 9.97
C THR A 54 12.85 -17.07 11.39
N GLY A 55 12.29 -15.86 11.49
CA GLY A 55 11.99 -15.24 12.78
C GLY A 55 10.72 -15.79 13.44
N LYS A 56 10.32 -15.16 14.54
CA LYS A 56 9.27 -15.64 15.47
C LYS A 56 7.83 -15.34 15.07
N TYR A 57 7.62 -14.51 14.05
CA TYR A 57 6.27 -14.09 13.66
C TYR A 57 5.60 -15.13 12.77
N GLU A 58 4.29 -15.27 12.91
CA GLU A 58 3.47 -16.13 12.04
C GLU A 58 3.56 -15.63 10.59
N LEU A 59 3.74 -16.56 9.66
CA LEU A 59 3.78 -16.29 8.24
C LEU A 59 2.43 -16.66 7.62
N LEU A 60 1.86 -15.73 6.86
CA LEU A 60 0.64 -16.00 6.12
C LEU A 60 0.91 -15.99 4.62
N ASP A 61 0.41 -17.03 3.97
CA ASP A 61 0.39 -17.14 2.52
C ASP A 61 -0.48 -16.02 1.94
N ARG A 62 -0.04 -15.46 0.83
CA ARG A 62 -0.66 -14.34 0.11
C ARG A 62 -2.14 -14.51 -0.25
N ARG A 63 -2.65 -15.76 -0.28
CA ARG A 63 -4.06 -16.04 -0.57
C ARG A 63 -5.00 -15.73 0.57
N ALA A 64 -4.47 -15.37 1.71
CA ALA A 64 -5.20 -15.53 2.96
C ALA A 64 -5.74 -14.25 3.57
N LEU A 65 -5.34 -13.03 3.13
CA LEU A 65 -5.62 -11.86 3.95
C LEU A 65 -7.06 -11.39 3.87
N LEU A 66 -7.49 -10.88 2.75
CA LEU A 66 -8.82 -10.26 2.71
C LEU A 66 -9.98 -11.24 2.91
N PRO A 67 -10.05 -12.40 2.22
CA PRO A 67 -11.20 -13.30 2.39
C PRO A 67 -11.35 -13.91 3.77
N LYS A 68 -10.23 -14.06 4.51
CA LYS A 68 -10.26 -14.65 5.86
C LYS A 68 -10.69 -13.68 6.96
N PHE A 69 -10.50 -12.40 6.75
CA PHE A 69 -10.61 -11.42 7.83
C PHE A 69 -11.73 -10.40 7.63
N VAL A 70 -12.39 -10.41 6.47
CA VAL A 70 -13.61 -9.62 6.28
C VAL A 70 -14.73 -10.21 7.15
N ASP A 71 -15.26 -9.39 8.02
CA ASP A 71 -16.44 -9.68 8.81
C ASP A 71 -17.61 -8.91 8.21
N SER A 72 -18.57 -9.62 7.61
CA SER A 72 -19.72 -9.01 6.94
C SER A 72 -20.67 -8.28 7.91
N SER A 73 -20.56 -8.54 9.21
CA SER A 73 -21.35 -7.86 10.26
C SER A 73 -20.76 -6.52 10.67
N ARG A 74 -19.50 -6.21 10.29
CA ARG A 74 -18.76 -5.02 10.70
C ARG A 74 -18.27 -4.25 9.49
N VAL A 75 -18.05 -2.96 9.66
CA VAL A 75 -17.33 -2.17 8.67
C VAL A 75 -15.86 -2.62 8.65
N THR A 76 -15.37 -2.98 7.48
CA THR A 76 -13.96 -3.37 7.29
C THR A 76 -13.16 -2.16 6.81
N VAL A 77 -12.10 -1.83 7.55
CA VAL A 77 -11.16 -0.76 7.23
C VAL A 77 -9.84 -1.39 6.79
N SER A 78 -9.53 -1.31 5.52
CA SER A 78 -8.28 -1.82 4.94
C SER A 78 -7.28 -0.69 4.76
N ILE A 79 -6.18 -0.72 5.50
CA ILE A 79 -5.13 0.32 5.44
C ILE A 79 -3.86 -0.26 4.87
N LEU A 80 -3.39 0.33 3.78
CA LEU A 80 -2.10 0.05 3.17
C LEU A 80 -1.08 1.10 3.59
N VAL A 81 -0.12 0.70 4.41
CA VAL A 81 0.96 1.58 4.87
C VAL A 81 2.10 1.53 3.86
N ASP A 82 2.31 2.64 3.15
CA ASP A 82 3.31 2.69 2.08
C ASP A 82 4.72 2.49 2.64
N ALA A 83 5.50 1.65 1.95
CA ALA A 83 6.87 1.29 2.30
C ALA A 83 7.08 0.71 3.71
N TRP A 84 6.06 0.14 4.35
CA TRP A 84 6.21 -0.62 5.59
C TRP A 84 6.61 -2.06 5.27
N GLY A 85 7.91 -2.28 5.16
CA GLY A 85 8.52 -3.60 4.94
C GLY A 85 8.98 -4.25 6.24
N VAL A 86 9.37 -5.51 6.17
CA VAL A 86 9.95 -6.26 7.30
C VAL A 86 11.46 -6.01 7.35
N PRO A 87 11.98 -5.33 8.37
CA PRO A 87 13.42 -5.14 8.53
C PRO A 87 14.11 -6.45 8.94
N PHE A 88 15.40 -6.61 8.60
CA PHE A 88 16.20 -7.74 9.09
C PHE A 88 16.39 -7.72 10.60
N ASP A 89 16.44 -6.53 11.20
CA ASP A 89 16.48 -6.39 12.65
C ASP A 89 15.06 -6.55 13.24
N GLU A 90 14.81 -7.69 13.88
CA GLU A 90 13.54 -7.98 14.52
C GLU A 90 13.17 -7.00 15.65
N LYS A 91 14.14 -6.28 16.25
CA LYS A 91 13.85 -5.28 17.27
C LYS A 91 13.06 -4.13 16.65
N LEU A 92 13.47 -3.68 15.46
CA LEU A 92 12.76 -2.62 14.75
C LEU A 92 11.33 -3.03 14.39
N LEU A 93 11.13 -4.28 13.99
CA LEU A 93 9.80 -4.82 13.72
C LEU A 93 8.95 -4.92 15.00
N ALA A 94 9.57 -5.32 16.10
CA ALA A 94 8.90 -5.36 17.40
C ALA A 94 8.47 -3.97 17.88
N GLU A 95 9.27 -2.94 17.61
CA GLU A 95 8.92 -1.53 17.90
C GLU A 95 7.70 -1.09 17.08
N ASP A 96 7.64 -1.45 15.79
CA ASP A 96 6.48 -1.15 14.94
C ASP A 96 5.21 -1.77 15.50
N PHE A 97 5.25 -3.05 15.86
CA PHE A 97 4.11 -3.76 16.44
C PHE A 97 3.75 -3.27 17.86
N ALA A 98 4.71 -2.76 18.62
CA ALA A 98 4.46 -2.22 19.95
C ALA A 98 3.56 -0.96 19.94
N ILE A 99 3.46 -0.28 18.81
CA ILE A 99 2.56 0.88 18.65
C ILE A 99 1.09 0.46 18.83
N PHE A 100 0.75 -0.78 18.49
CA PHE A 100 -0.61 -1.31 18.59
C PHE A 100 -0.90 -2.06 19.91
N ARG A 101 0.01 -2.02 20.91
CA ARG A 101 -0.10 -2.82 22.14
C ARG A 101 -1.40 -2.59 22.93
N ASP A 102 -1.95 -1.36 22.86
CA ASP A 102 -3.16 -0.97 23.59
C ASP A 102 -4.46 -1.30 22.81
N VAL A 103 -4.33 -1.89 21.62
CA VAL A 103 -5.44 -2.39 20.81
C VAL A 103 -5.31 -3.90 20.72
N PRO A 104 -6.33 -4.70 21.13
CA PRO A 104 -6.29 -6.15 20.96
C PRO A 104 -6.09 -6.51 19.50
N HIS A 105 -4.97 -7.17 19.15
CA HIS A 105 -4.60 -7.40 17.77
C HIS A 105 -3.88 -8.73 17.55
N ARG A 106 -3.99 -9.23 16.31
CA ARG A 106 -3.13 -10.28 15.77
C ARG A 106 -2.08 -9.63 14.87
N LYS A 107 -0.84 -10.10 14.99
CA LYS A 107 0.30 -9.64 14.18
C LYS A 107 0.92 -10.81 13.44
N PHE A 108 1.24 -10.60 12.19
CA PHE A 108 1.86 -11.60 11.32
C PHE A 108 2.63 -10.95 10.19
N LEU A 109 3.32 -11.76 9.41
CA LEU A 109 3.99 -11.31 8.19
C LEU A 109 3.23 -11.87 6.99
N HIS A 110 3.03 -11.02 6.01
CA HIS A 110 2.34 -11.37 4.78
C HIS A 110 3.29 -11.30 3.58
N HIS A 111 3.20 -12.28 2.70
CA HIS A 111 4.04 -12.34 1.51
C HIS A 111 3.47 -11.49 0.37
N ARG A 112 4.32 -10.64 -0.19
CA ARG A 112 4.00 -9.80 -1.34
C ARG A 112 4.75 -10.26 -2.58
N LEU A 113 4.05 -10.42 -3.70
CA LEU A 113 4.67 -10.79 -4.98
C LEU A 113 5.46 -9.67 -5.63
N ALA A 114 5.04 -8.43 -5.42
CA ALA A 114 5.60 -7.28 -6.11
C ALA A 114 5.82 -6.12 -5.15
N ASN A 115 6.95 -5.45 -5.31
CA ASN A 115 7.36 -4.28 -4.54
C ASN A 115 6.76 -2.99 -5.13
N ARG A 116 5.43 -2.92 -5.25
CA ARG A 116 4.73 -1.73 -5.79
C ARG A 116 3.39 -1.53 -5.09
N THR A 117 3.11 -0.30 -4.72
CA THR A 117 1.85 0.12 -4.09
C THR A 117 0.63 -0.29 -4.92
N ARG A 118 0.66 -0.09 -6.23
CA ARG A 118 -0.41 -0.51 -7.14
C ARG A 118 -0.77 -1.99 -7.02
N HIS A 119 0.22 -2.87 -6.95
CA HIS A 119 -0.04 -4.31 -6.82
C HIS A 119 -0.62 -4.66 -5.45
N ALA A 120 -0.16 -3.98 -4.40
CA ALA A 120 -0.75 -4.14 -3.07
C ALA A 120 -2.22 -3.68 -3.07
N GLU A 121 -2.53 -2.55 -3.68
CA GLU A 121 -3.90 -2.05 -3.81
C GLU A 121 -4.80 -3.04 -4.55
N PHE A 122 -4.36 -3.57 -5.67
CA PHE A 122 -5.14 -4.58 -6.41
C PHE A 122 -5.36 -5.87 -5.61
N ALA A 123 -4.34 -6.32 -4.89
CA ALA A 123 -4.43 -7.55 -4.12
C ALA A 123 -5.34 -7.43 -2.90
N GLU A 124 -5.34 -6.27 -2.23
CA GLU A 124 -5.89 -6.12 -0.89
C GLU A 124 -7.07 -5.15 -0.78
N LEU A 125 -7.21 -4.20 -1.71
CA LEU A 125 -8.27 -3.22 -1.63
C LEU A 125 -9.40 -3.48 -2.61
N ARG A 126 -9.19 -4.34 -3.61
CA ARG A 126 -10.23 -4.63 -4.58
C ARG A 126 -11.44 -5.25 -3.90
N ILE A 127 -12.59 -4.60 -4.04
CA ILE A 127 -13.87 -5.17 -3.60
C ILE A 127 -14.25 -6.29 -4.56
N LEU A 128 -14.42 -7.50 -4.00
CA LEU A 128 -14.83 -8.68 -4.76
C LEU A 128 -16.36 -8.63 -4.97
N GLY A 129 -16.81 -8.61 -6.21
CA GLY A 129 -18.21 -8.55 -6.57
C GLY A 129 -18.41 -8.30 -8.05
N ASP A 130 -19.62 -7.93 -8.46
CA ASP A 130 -19.92 -7.51 -9.81
C ASP A 130 -19.13 -6.26 -10.16
N SER A 131 -18.05 -6.43 -10.92
CA SER A 131 -17.11 -5.36 -11.29
C SER A 131 -17.73 -4.28 -12.18
N THR A 132 -18.99 -4.44 -12.57
CA THR A 132 -19.72 -3.48 -13.44
C THR A 132 -20.39 -2.36 -12.65
N ARG A 133 -20.50 -2.47 -11.32
CA ARG A 133 -21.13 -1.47 -10.47
C ARG A 133 -20.21 -1.02 -9.34
N PRO A 134 -20.11 0.30 -9.08
CA PRO A 134 -19.46 0.78 -7.88
C PRO A 134 -20.16 0.21 -6.64
N HIS A 135 -19.37 -0.26 -5.68
CA HIS A 135 -19.88 -0.69 -4.38
C HIS A 135 -19.94 0.48 -3.40
N ASP A 136 -20.73 0.35 -2.34
CA ASP A 136 -20.87 1.32 -1.26
C ASP A 136 -19.63 1.34 -0.35
N GLY A 137 -18.47 1.44 -0.97
CA GLY A 137 -17.17 1.55 -0.32
C GLY A 137 -16.56 2.93 -0.50
N ILE A 138 -15.69 3.32 0.44
CA ILE A 138 -15.00 4.59 0.44
C ILE A 138 -13.50 4.36 0.33
N TYR A 139 -12.85 5.01 -0.62
CA TYR A 139 -11.40 4.99 -0.79
C TYR A 139 -10.80 6.36 -0.46
N LEU A 140 -9.80 6.36 0.42
CA LEU A 140 -9.10 7.55 0.90
C LEU A 140 -7.63 7.53 0.42
N PHE A 141 -7.17 8.67 -0.08
CA PHE A 141 -5.79 8.85 -0.48
C PHE A 141 -5.34 10.30 -0.34
N GLY A 142 -4.26 10.54 0.38
CA GLY A 142 -3.71 11.89 0.64
C GLY A 142 -2.98 12.52 -0.55
N GLY A 143 -2.92 11.86 -1.70
CA GLY A 143 -2.27 12.32 -2.92
C GLY A 143 -3.22 12.57 -4.08
N ASP A 144 -2.64 12.91 -5.23
CA ASP A 144 -3.37 13.08 -6.47
C ASP A 144 -3.77 11.71 -7.06
N SER A 145 -4.91 11.67 -7.75
CA SER A 145 -5.38 10.48 -8.49
C SER A 145 -4.37 10.02 -9.57
N LEU A 146 -3.52 10.91 -10.06
CA LEU A 146 -2.45 10.58 -11.00
C LEU A 146 -1.27 9.85 -10.35
N GLU A 147 -1.08 9.98 -9.04
CA GLU A 147 0.02 9.31 -8.35
C GLU A 147 -0.10 7.79 -8.49
N TYR A 148 1.02 7.13 -8.77
CA TYR A 148 1.11 5.69 -9.06
C TYR A 148 0.23 5.23 -10.24
N GLY A 149 -0.27 6.18 -11.07
CA GLY A 149 -1.17 5.92 -12.19
C GLY A 149 -2.56 5.45 -11.75
N ARG A 150 -3.04 5.86 -10.57
CA ARG A 150 -4.34 5.47 -10.02
C ARG A 150 -5.51 5.79 -10.92
N ASN A 151 -5.47 6.92 -11.62
CA ASN A 151 -6.47 7.32 -12.61
C ASN A 151 -6.75 6.25 -13.67
N LEU A 152 -5.80 5.32 -13.90
CA LEU A 152 -5.94 4.24 -14.89
C LEU A 152 -6.57 2.97 -14.33
N TYR A 153 -6.63 2.80 -13.01
CA TYR A 153 -7.10 1.56 -12.42
C TYR A 153 -8.02 1.73 -11.21
N ILE A 154 -8.14 2.93 -10.64
CA ILE A 154 -8.92 3.15 -9.41
C ILE A 154 -10.35 2.67 -9.55
N ASP A 155 -10.95 2.80 -10.73
CA ASP A 155 -12.30 2.32 -11.01
C ASP A 155 -12.43 0.80 -10.85
N SER A 156 -11.39 0.07 -11.19
CA SER A 156 -11.38 -1.40 -11.07
C SER A 156 -11.22 -1.92 -9.65
N LEU A 157 -10.96 -1.04 -8.67
CA LEU A 157 -10.99 -1.40 -7.24
C LEU A 157 -12.42 -1.51 -6.69
N GLY A 158 -13.42 -0.92 -7.35
CA GLY A 158 -14.83 -1.10 -7.03
C GLY A 158 -15.40 -0.11 -6.00
N TYR A 159 -14.66 0.92 -5.56
CA TYR A 159 -15.15 1.92 -4.59
C TYR A 159 -16.03 2.96 -5.26
N GLY A 160 -17.24 3.17 -4.72
CA GLY A 160 -18.18 4.18 -5.21
C GLY A 160 -17.77 5.61 -4.86
N VAL A 161 -17.22 5.81 -3.65
CA VAL A 161 -16.71 7.11 -3.18
C VAL A 161 -15.19 7.09 -3.13
N ARG A 162 -14.57 8.11 -3.71
CA ARG A 162 -13.10 8.25 -3.78
C ARG A 162 -12.72 9.65 -3.36
N LEU A 163 -12.03 9.75 -2.24
CA LEU A 163 -11.57 11.01 -1.68
C LEU A 163 -10.06 11.14 -1.91
N PHE A 164 -9.71 12.03 -2.83
CA PHE A 164 -8.34 12.42 -3.10
C PHE A 164 -8.09 13.80 -2.53
N CYS A 165 -6.96 13.95 -1.86
CA CYS A 165 -6.56 15.22 -1.28
C CYS A 165 -5.11 15.51 -1.65
N GLN A 166 -4.90 16.38 -2.63
CA GLN A 166 -3.59 16.70 -3.16
C GLN A 166 -2.62 17.17 -2.06
N LYS A 167 -1.57 16.37 -1.80
CA LYS A 167 -0.53 16.63 -0.80
C LYS A 167 -1.03 16.71 0.65
N CYS A 168 -2.11 16.03 0.97
CA CYS A 168 -2.59 15.98 2.35
C CYS A 168 -1.73 15.03 3.19
N PRO A 169 -1.33 15.42 4.40
CA PRO A 169 -0.60 14.56 5.30
C PRO A 169 -1.49 13.43 5.82
N ASP A 170 -0.88 12.30 6.23
CA ASP A 170 -1.59 11.16 6.81
C ASP A 170 -2.41 11.54 8.06
N SER A 171 -2.03 12.59 8.78
CA SER A 171 -2.82 13.11 9.92
C SER A 171 -4.21 13.60 9.50
N LEU A 172 -4.30 14.31 8.37
CA LEU A 172 -5.59 14.75 7.84
C LEU A 172 -6.41 13.57 7.30
N MET A 173 -5.74 12.60 6.67
CA MET A 173 -6.41 11.40 6.18
C MET A 173 -6.94 10.53 7.34
N ALA A 174 -6.18 10.42 8.44
CA ALA A 174 -6.64 9.75 9.65
C ALA A 174 -7.85 10.46 10.29
N ALA A 175 -7.85 11.79 10.34
CA ALA A 175 -8.99 12.56 10.81
C ALA A 175 -10.22 12.40 9.90
N THR A 176 -10.00 12.31 8.58
CA THR A 176 -11.07 12.03 7.61
C THR A 176 -11.64 10.63 7.85
N LEU A 177 -10.79 9.61 8.05
CA LEU A 177 -11.22 8.26 8.37
C LEU A 177 -12.03 8.19 9.67
N ASP A 178 -11.57 8.88 10.74
CA ASP A 178 -12.28 9.01 12.02
C ASP A 178 -13.69 9.60 11.82
N SER A 179 -13.78 10.68 11.05
CA SER A 179 -15.07 11.33 10.74
C SER A 179 -16.01 10.43 9.93
N VAL A 180 -15.47 9.72 8.93
CA VAL A 180 -16.24 8.77 8.11
C VAL A 180 -16.76 7.62 8.96
N LEU A 181 -15.93 7.03 9.82
CA LEU A 181 -16.35 5.94 10.71
C LEU A 181 -17.41 6.40 11.70
N THR A 182 -17.27 7.59 12.28
CA THR A 182 -18.29 8.18 13.16
C THR A 182 -19.62 8.36 12.43
N ALA A 183 -19.60 8.86 11.20
CA ALA A 183 -20.81 9.05 10.40
C ALA A 183 -21.47 7.72 10.05
N VAL A 184 -20.69 6.71 9.65
CA VAL A 184 -21.19 5.36 9.31
C VAL A 184 -21.77 4.65 10.54
N ALA A 185 -21.14 4.77 11.70
CA ALA A 185 -21.64 4.19 12.95
C ALA A 185 -22.94 4.84 13.44
N GLY A 186 -23.10 6.15 13.18
CA GLY A 186 -24.31 6.91 13.53
C GLY A 186 -25.49 6.70 12.60
N ASP A 187 -25.28 6.12 11.42
CA ASP A 187 -26.31 5.89 10.41
C ASP A 187 -26.64 4.39 10.27
N SER A 188 -27.75 3.99 10.91
CA SER A 188 -28.25 2.61 10.85
C SER A 188 -28.67 2.15 9.44
N ALA A 189 -28.89 3.08 8.52
CA ALA A 189 -29.22 2.81 7.12
C ALA A 189 -27.96 2.79 6.22
N SER A 190 -26.77 3.03 6.77
CA SER A 190 -25.54 3.05 6.01
C SER A 190 -25.25 1.70 5.36
N LEU A 191 -25.03 1.72 4.04
CA LEU A 191 -24.63 0.56 3.26
C LEU A 191 -23.09 0.40 3.18
N VAL A 192 -22.33 1.35 3.72
CA VAL A 192 -20.87 1.32 3.68
C VAL A 192 -20.35 0.13 4.50
N LYS A 193 -19.70 -0.81 3.81
CA LYS A 193 -19.10 -2.01 4.41
C LYS A 193 -17.59 -2.02 4.33
N ASN A 194 -17.00 -1.26 3.40
CA ASN A 194 -15.58 -1.26 3.14
C ASN A 194 -15.06 0.17 3.07
N ILE A 195 -14.03 0.44 3.85
CA ILE A 195 -13.28 1.70 3.80
C ILE A 195 -11.82 1.34 3.55
N ALA A 196 -11.19 1.98 2.59
CA ALA A 196 -9.80 1.76 2.26
C ALA A 196 -9.00 3.05 2.39
N TRP A 197 -7.77 2.94 2.86
CA TRP A 197 -6.83 4.05 2.92
C TRP A 197 -5.43 3.59 2.54
N THR A 198 -4.79 4.28 1.59
CA THR A 198 -3.36 4.12 1.29
C THR A 198 -2.61 5.33 1.82
N THR A 199 -1.63 5.08 2.70
CA THR A 199 -0.82 6.16 3.32
C THR A 199 0.32 6.61 2.41
N GLN A 200 0.95 7.76 2.72
CA GLN A 200 2.01 8.33 1.92
C GLN A 200 3.28 8.73 2.67
N ASN A 201 3.18 9.02 3.98
CA ASN A 201 4.27 9.66 4.70
C ASN A 201 5.54 8.80 4.83
N SER A 202 5.40 7.48 4.82
CA SER A 202 6.51 6.53 5.06
C SER A 202 7.23 6.07 3.78
N ARG A 203 6.83 6.54 2.61
CA ARG A 203 7.32 6.04 1.30
C ARG A 203 8.83 6.15 1.07
N ASP A 204 9.51 7.06 1.76
CA ASP A 204 10.98 7.25 1.71
C ASP A 204 11.75 6.36 2.70
N GLY A 205 11.05 5.54 3.47
CA GLY A 205 11.63 4.65 4.48
C GLY A 205 12.03 5.34 5.78
N ASP A 206 11.56 6.57 6.01
CA ASP A 206 11.77 7.29 7.27
C ASP A 206 10.94 6.64 8.38
N ARG A 207 11.61 6.03 9.36
CA ARG A 207 10.97 5.33 10.48
C ARG A 207 10.18 6.25 11.40
N ALA A 208 10.60 7.51 11.57
CA ALA A 208 9.86 8.45 12.42
C ALA A 208 8.51 8.81 11.78
N LYS A 209 8.49 8.98 10.47
CA LYS A 209 7.24 9.17 9.70
C LYS A 209 6.37 7.92 9.72
N LEU A 210 6.96 6.74 9.53
CA LEU A 210 6.26 5.47 9.66
C LEU A 210 5.60 5.33 11.03
N HIS A 211 6.34 5.53 12.12
CA HIS A 211 5.80 5.45 13.48
C HIS A 211 4.70 6.49 13.73
N THR A 212 4.81 7.68 13.14
CA THR A 212 3.75 8.70 13.21
C THR A 212 2.48 8.19 12.54
N THR A 213 2.58 7.66 11.33
CA THR A 213 1.43 7.07 10.60
C THR A 213 0.82 5.90 11.37
N LEU A 214 1.65 4.97 11.89
CA LEU A 214 1.13 3.81 12.65
C LEU A 214 0.42 4.24 13.94
N ARG A 215 0.89 5.29 14.64
CA ARG A 215 0.20 5.86 15.82
C ARG A 215 -1.16 6.45 15.43
N LEU A 216 -1.23 7.23 14.35
CA LEU A 216 -2.49 7.76 13.85
C LEU A 216 -3.52 6.65 13.57
N ILE A 217 -3.07 5.56 12.94
CA ILE A 217 -3.92 4.40 12.68
C ILE A 217 -4.39 3.75 13.99
N ALA A 218 -3.48 3.53 14.94
CA ALA A 218 -3.81 2.95 16.24
C ALA A 218 -4.78 3.84 17.04
N ASP A 219 -4.65 5.17 16.92
CA ASP A 219 -5.54 6.14 17.58
C ASP A 219 -6.96 6.06 17.00
N VAL A 220 -7.11 5.99 15.68
CA VAL A 220 -8.42 5.81 15.05
C VAL A 220 -9.02 4.47 15.45
N ALA A 221 -8.25 3.39 15.41
CA ALA A 221 -8.75 2.06 15.77
C ALA A 221 -9.22 1.96 17.23
N ARG A 222 -8.56 2.65 18.17
CA ARG A 222 -9.00 2.72 19.58
C ARG A 222 -10.33 3.42 19.75
N LYS A 223 -10.65 4.37 18.89
CA LYS A 223 -11.93 5.09 18.92
C LYS A 223 -13.08 4.31 18.30
N HIS A 224 -12.76 3.39 17.38
CA HIS A 224 -13.75 2.62 16.60
C HIS A 224 -13.59 1.11 16.77
N PRO A 225 -13.76 0.57 18.00
CA PRO A 225 -13.62 -0.86 18.26
C PRO A 225 -14.69 -1.72 17.57
N GLU A 226 -15.77 -1.10 17.10
CA GLU A 226 -16.83 -1.73 16.31
C GLU A 226 -16.41 -2.04 14.88
N ALA A 227 -15.43 -1.34 14.33
CA ALA A 227 -14.91 -1.60 13.00
C ALA A 227 -13.82 -2.69 13.00
N ARG A 228 -13.68 -3.37 11.87
CA ARG A 228 -12.63 -4.37 11.63
C ARG A 228 -11.48 -3.71 10.88
N PHE A 229 -10.33 -3.59 11.51
CA PHE A 229 -9.15 -3.03 10.85
C PHE A 229 -8.22 -4.12 10.33
N ILE A 230 -7.77 -3.97 9.09
CA ILE A 230 -6.73 -4.78 8.43
C ILE A 230 -5.65 -3.80 7.99
N VAL A 231 -4.55 -3.73 8.73
CA VAL A 231 -3.45 -2.79 8.47
C VAL A 231 -2.24 -3.59 8.00
N GLN A 232 -1.67 -3.22 6.87
CA GLN A 232 -0.55 -3.97 6.31
C GLN A 232 0.37 -3.08 5.47
N GLY A 233 1.62 -3.47 5.34
CA GLY A 233 2.57 -2.81 4.47
C GLY A 233 2.29 -3.04 2.97
N THR A 234 2.68 -2.10 2.12
CA THR A 234 2.62 -2.28 0.66
C THR A 234 3.83 -3.05 0.14
N HIS A 235 5.02 -2.67 0.57
CA HIS A 235 6.30 -3.23 0.15
C HIS A 235 7.42 -2.71 1.07
N ARG A 236 8.64 -3.24 0.92
CA ARG A 236 9.82 -2.66 1.57
C ARG A 236 10.09 -1.23 1.05
N PRO A 237 10.81 -0.38 1.81
CA PRO A 237 11.22 0.93 1.34
C PRO A 237 12.08 0.83 0.06
N ILE A 238 11.56 1.32 -1.07
CA ILE A 238 12.26 1.34 -2.36
C ILE A 238 12.80 2.72 -2.73
N LEU A 239 12.19 3.78 -2.13
CA LEU A 239 12.57 5.18 -2.31
C LEU A 239 13.41 5.59 -1.15
N GLY A 240 14.48 5.64 -0.92
CA GLY A 240 15.29 5.98 0.23
C GLY A 240 16.75 5.64 0.01
N ALA A 241 17.56 5.87 1.04
CA ALA A 241 18.97 5.54 0.96
C ALA A 241 19.18 4.06 0.60
N PRO A 242 20.16 3.71 -0.24
CA PRO A 242 20.44 2.33 -0.61
C PRO A 242 20.62 1.39 0.58
N LYS A 243 21.12 1.91 1.72
CA LYS A 243 21.27 1.17 2.98
C LYS A 243 19.91 0.68 3.48
N ILE A 244 18.91 1.56 3.59
CA ILE A 244 17.57 1.22 4.08
C ILE A 244 16.94 0.10 3.24
N ARG A 245 17.09 0.18 1.91
CA ARG A 245 16.56 -0.86 1.00
C ARG A 245 17.20 -2.23 1.20
N ARG A 246 18.46 -2.28 1.62
CA ARG A 246 19.21 -3.53 1.82
C ARG A 246 18.97 -4.15 3.20
N GLU A 247 18.35 -3.42 4.11
CA GLU A 247 18.12 -3.84 5.50
C GLU A 247 16.71 -4.43 5.70
N SER A 248 15.99 -4.73 4.62
CA SER A 248 14.63 -5.28 4.67
C SER A 248 14.43 -6.45 3.72
N PHE A 249 13.62 -7.40 4.14
CA PHE A 249 13.18 -8.52 3.30
C PHE A 249 12.43 -8.02 2.05
N THR A 250 12.65 -8.71 0.93
CA THR A 250 12.12 -8.25 -0.36
C THR A 250 10.61 -8.45 -0.47
N HIS A 251 10.11 -9.57 0.03
CA HIS A 251 8.73 -10.01 -0.23
C HIS A 251 7.84 -10.03 1.02
N TRP A 252 8.37 -9.72 2.19
CA TRP A 252 7.61 -9.75 3.42
C TRP A 252 7.18 -8.34 3.85
N VAL A 253 5.92 -8.21 4.24
CA VAL A 253 5.37 -6.99 4.84
C VAL A 253 4.71 -7.33 6.17
N PRO A 254 4.78 -6.44 7.16
CA PRO A 254 4.05 -6.59 8.40
C PRO A 254 2.56 -6.42 8.17
N ALA A 255 1.76 -7.12 8.97
CA ALA A 255 0.32 -6.95 9.02
C ALA A 255 -0.22 -7.07 10.44
N VAL A 256 -1.24 -6.30 10.74
CA VAL A 256 -1.95 -6.25 12.02
C VAL A 256 -3.45 -6.25 11.76
N ILE A 257 -4.18 -7.07 12.52
CA ILE A 257 -5.65 -7.15 12.44
C ILE A 257 -6.24 -6.95 13.83
N PHE A 258 -7.22 -6.12 13.94
CA PHE A 258 -7.98 -5.83 15.16
C PHE A 258 -9.42 -5.42 14.87
#